data_93e07e8b6fe3d132f5c4a5f3cbdc9df8
#
_entry.id   93e07e8b6fe3d132f5c4a5f3cbdc9df8
#
_cell.length_a   1.000
_cell.length_b   1.000
_cell.length_c   1.000
_cell.angle_alpha   90.00
_cell.angle_beta   90.00
_cell.angle_gamma   90.00
#
_symmetry.space_group_name_H-M   'P 1'
#
loop_
_entity.id
_entity.type
_entity.pdbx_description
1 polymer ?
#
loop_
_entity_poly.entity_id
_entity_poly.type
_entity_poly.pdbx_seq_one_letter_code
_entity_poly.pdbx_strand_id
1 'polypeptide(L)'
;MQIQSNLGSDIAMAFDECVENPARYEYAKASVERTLRWLQRCKVEHDRLNSLPDTVNPHQMLFGINQGATFADLRAWHMQEIAKIDCDGYAIGGLAVGEPAEIMYEMIDVVEPFAPKEKPRYLMGVGTPSNIIEAVARGVDFFDCVMPARNARHGKLFTWSGTLTVSYTHLTLP
;
A
#
# COMPACT_ATOMS: atom_id res chain seq x y z
N MET A 1 2.07 10.80 -13.65
CA MET A 1 2.24 9.63 -14.56
C MET A 1 3.46 9.78 -15.48
N GLN A 2 3.72 10.92 -16.12
CA GLN A 2 4.86 11.08 -17.05
C GLN A 2 6.21 10.64 -16.45
N ILE A 3 6.51 11.04 -15.20
CA ILE A 3 7.77 10.66 -14.53
C ILE A 3 7.84 9.15 -14.34
N GLN A 4 6.76 8.50 -13.92
CA GLN A 4 6.71 7.04 -13.71
C GLN A 4 6.84 6.27 -15.02
N SER A 5 6.25 6.76 -16.11
CA SER A 5 6.42 6.21 -17.45
C SER A 5 7.89 6.29 -17.90
N ASN A 6 8.54 7.45 -17.69
CA ASN A 6 9.95 7.64 -18.04
C ASN A 6 10.91 6.77 -17.21
N LEU A 7 10.54 6.43 -15.97
CA LEU A 7 11.30 5.49 -15.14
C LEU A 7 11.18 4.04 -15.61
N GLY A 8 10.10 3.70 -16.30
CA GLY A 8 9.88 2.37 -16.87
C GLY A 8 9.74 1.24 -15.86
N SER A 9 9.29 1.53 -14.62
CA SER A 9 9.02 0.49 -13.61
C SER A 9 7.94 -0.47 -14.08
N ASP A 10 7.93 -1.70 -13.55
CA ASP A 10 6.88 -2.69 -13.87
C ASP A 10 5.53 -2.26 -13.31
N ILE A 11 5.51 -1.62 -12.13
CA ILE A 11 4.31 -1.13 -11.46
C ILE A 11 4.45 0.36 -11.20
N ALA A 12 3.46 1.13 -11.61
CA ALA A 12 3.27 2.53 -11.25
C ALA A 12 2.14 2.64 -10.22
N MET A 13 2.37 3.43 -9.17
CA MET A 13 1.33 3.75 -8.20
C MET A 13 0.57 4.99 -8.64
N ALA A 14 -0.76 4.95 -8.54
CA ALA A 14 -1.56 6.15 -8.73
C ALA A 14 -1.25 7.21 -7.65
N PHE A 15 -1.43 8.47 -7.98
CA PHE A 15 -1.24 9.54 -7.01
C PHE A 15 -2.41 9.57 -6.03
N ASP A 16 -2.11 9.61 -4.73
CA ASP A 16 -3.09 9.55 -3.64
C ASP A 16 -2.79 10.58 -2.55
N GLU A 17 -3.70 10.69 -1.59
CA GLU A 17 -3.49 11.47 -0.39
C GLU A 17 -3.66 10.58 0.85
N CYS A 18 -2.54 10.33 1.53
CA CYS A 18 -2.51 9.66 2.83
C CYS A 18 -2.73 10.72 3.92
N VAL A 19 -3.85 10.61 4.63
CA VAL A 19 -4.18 11.53 5.74
C VAL A 19 -3.45 11.09 7.02
N GLU A 20 -3.25 12.04 7.94
CA GLU A 20 -2.67 11.75 9.26
C GLU A 20 -3.58 10.84 10.11
N ASN A 21 -3.00 10.18 11.10
CA ASN A 21 -3.76 9.41 12.09
C ASN A 21 -3.50 10.01 13.50
N PRO A 22 -4.56 10.37 14.26
CA PRO A 22 -5.99 10.29 13.91
C PRO A 22 -6.43 11.40 12.94
N ALA A 23 -7.28 11.04 11.98
CA ALA A 23 -7.88 11.99 11.05
C ALA A 23 -9.27 12.44 11.49
N ARG A 24 -9.68 13.64 11.08
CA ARG A 24 -11.08 14.05 11.17
C ARG A 24 -11.87 13.41 10.03
N TYR A 25 -13.07 12.88 10.33
CA TYR A 25 -13.90 12.18 9.35
C TYR A 25 -14.18 13.00 8.08
N GLU A 26 -14.58 14.26 8.23
CA GLU A 26 -14.89 15.12 7.06
C GLU A 26 -13.65 15.38 6.19
N TYR A 27 -12.49 15.50 6.80
CA TYR A 27 -11.24 15.63 6.03
C TYR A 27 -10.89 14.32 5.32
N ALA A 28 -10.98 13.17 5.99
CA ALA A 28 -10.76 11.86 5.40
C ALA A 28 -11.71 11.61 4.23
N LYS A 29 -13.00 11.97 4.36
CA LYS A 29 -13.99 11.89 3.30
C LYS A 29 -13.61 12.74 2.08
N ALA A 30 -13.27 14.00 2.29
CA ALA A 30 -12.84 14.87 1.20
C ALA A 30 -11.55 14.37 0.52
N SER A 31 -10.64 13.74 1.30
CA SER A 31 -9.41 13.15 0.82
C SER A 31 -9.63 11.92 -0.06
N VAL A 32 -10.51 11.00 0.34
CA VAL A 32 -10.82 9.82 -0.50
C VAL A 32 -11.50 10.21 -1.81
N GLU A 33 -12.38 11.20 -1.80
CA GLU A 33 -13.00 11.75 -3.01
C GLU A 33 -11.96 12.40 -3.93
N ARG A 34 -10.97 13.08 -3.38
CA ARG A 34 -9.84 13.67 -4.12
C ARG A 34 -8.97 12.57 -4.71
N THR A 35 -8.61 11.57 -3.93
CA THR A 35 -7.80 10.42 -4.36
C THR A 35 -8.48 9.67 -5.51
N LEU A 36 -9.80 9.45 -5.43
CA LEU A 36 -10.57 8.85 -6.51
C LEU A 36 -10.46 9.66 -7.82
N ARG A 37 -10.65 11.00 -7.76
CA ARG A 37 -10.51 11.86 -8.93
C ARG A 37 -9.09 11.83 -9.51
N TRP A 38 -8.09 11.74 -8.65
CA TRP A 38 -6.69 11.63 -9.10
C TRP A 38 -6.41 10.28 -9.75
N LEU A 39 -6.94 9.18 -9.22
CA LEU A 39 -6.82 7.86 -9.84
C LEU A 39 -7.44 7.85 -11.25
N GLN A 40 -8.63 8.43 -11.43
CA GLN A 40 -9.27 8.55 -12.76
C GLN A 40 -8.35 9.27 -13.77
N ARG A 41 -7.73 10.36 -13.34
CA ARG A 41 -6.77 11.10 -14.18
C ARG A 41 -5.49 10.31 -14.42
N CYS A 42 -5.01 9.59 -13.40
CA CYS A 42 -3.84 8.72 -13.54
C CYS A 42 -4.09 7.62 -14.57
N LYS A 43 -5.25 6.97 -14.52
CA LYS A 43 -5.62 5.89 -15.46
C LYS A 43 -5.63 6.37 -16.90
N VAL A 44 -6.31 7.49 -17.17
CA VAL A 44 -6.38 8.08 -18.53
C VAL A 44 -4.97 8.42 -19.05
N GLU A 45 -4.14 9.05 -18.23
CA GLU A 45 -2.78 9.44 -18.66
C GLU A 45 -1.85 8.23 -18.77
N HIS A 46 -1.97 7.24 -17.89
CA HIS A 46 -1.21 6.01 -17.95
C HIS A 46 -1.48 5.23 -19.24
N ASP A 47 -2.77 5.04 -19.59
CA ASP A 47 -3.16 4.35 -20.81
C ASP A 47 -2.67 5.09 -22.08
N ARG A 48 -2.76 6.42 -22.05
CA ARG A 48 -2.21 7.25 -23.13
C ARG A 48 -0.69 7.07 -23.27
N LEU A 49 0.05 7.12 -22.17
CA LEU A 49 1.51 6.97 -22.18
C LEU A 49 1.93 5.58 -22.65
N ASN A 50 1.28 4.51 -22.17
CA ASN A 50 1.58 3.15 -22.58
C ASN A 50 1.29 2.86 -24.06
N SER A 51 0.45 3.68 -24.71
CA SER A 51 0.16 3.56 -26.15
C SER A 51 1.17 4.26 -27.05
N LEU A 52 2.10 5.03 -26.51
CA LEU A 52 3.09 5.75 -27.32
C LEU A 52 4.18 4.80 -27.83
N PRO A 53 4.66 4.99 -29.08
CA PRO A 53 5.63 4.08 -29.70
C PRO A 53 7.03 4.12 -29.06
N ASP A 54 7.34 5.19 -28.35
CA ASP A 54 8.63 5.43 -27.69
C ASP A 54 8.58 5.25 -26.16
N THR A 55 7.51 4.65 -25.65
CA THR A 55 7.37 4.35 -24.22
C THR A 55 8.44 3.37 -23.74
N VAL A 56 9.09 3.69 -22.62
CA VAL A 56 10.16 2.86 -22.02
C VAL A 56 9.66 1.48 -21.63
N ASN A 57 8.48 1.40 -21.02
CA ASN A 57 7.80 0.15 -20.66
C ASN A 57 6.31 0.21 -21.05
N PRO A 58 5.93 -0.29 -22.23
CA PRO A 58 4.53 -0.29 -22.67
C PRO A 58 3.63 -1.27 -21.90
N HIS A 59 4.22 -2.12 -21.06
CA HIS A 59 3.52 -3.08 -20.20
C HIS A 59 3.50 -2.66 -18.73
N GLN A 60 3.82 -1.39 -18.43
CA GLN A 60 3.74 -0.87 -17.08
C GLN A 60 2.32 -1.01 -16.54
N MET A 61 2.18 -1.62 -15.37
CA MET A 61 0.92 -1.77 -14.66
C MET A 61 0.61 -0.52 -13.83
N LEU A 62 -0.68 -0.22 -13.63
CA LEU A 62 -1.15 0.83 -12.72
C LEU A 62 -1.86 0.22 -11.53
N PHE A 63 -1.42 0.55 -10.32
CA PHE A 63 -2.13 0.19 -9.09
C PHE A 63 -2.88 1.40 -8.53
N GLY A 64 -4.19 1.20 -8.26
CA GLY A 64 -5.01 2.15 -7.50
C GLY A 64 -4.78 1.99 -6.01
N ILE A 65 -4.92 3.08 -5.23
CA ILE A 65 -4.68 3.06 -3.79
C ILE A 65 -5.98 3.35 -3.04
N ASN A 66 -6.42 2.38 -2.23
CA ASN A 66 -7.53 2.56 -1.28
C ASN A 66 -7.06 3.39 -0.09
N GLN A 67 -7.81 4.44 0.22
CA GLN A 67 -7.63 5.32 1.37
C GLN A 67 -8.92 5.39 2.21
N GLY A 68 -8.90 6.06 3.35
CA GLY A 68 -10.08 6.23 4.22
C GLY A 68 -9.74 6.25 5.71
N ALA A 69 -8.46 6.44 6.06
CA ALA A 69 -7.98 6.38 7.46
C ALA A 69 -8.45 5.08 8.15
N THR A 70 -9.00 5.18 9.35
CA THR A 70 -9.59 4.07 10.11
C THR A 70 -11.12 4.10 10.09
N PHE A 71 -11.73 4.68 9.04
CA PHE A 71 -13.18 4.75 8.87
C PHE A 71 -13.66 3.67 7.91
N ALA A 72 -14.34 2.66 8.44
CA ALA A 72 -14.77 1.47 7.71
C ALA A 72 -15.67 1.81 6.50
N ASP A 73 -16.61 2.73 6.67
CA ASP A 73 -17.53 3.18 5.62
C ASP A 73 -16.78 3.86 4.46
N LEU A 74 -15.81 4.72 4.77
CA LEU A 74 -14.98 5.39 3.75
C LEU A 74 -14.09 4.38 3.02
N ARG A 75 -13.49 3.42 3.73
CA ARG A 75 -12.68 2.34 3.16
C ARG A 75 -13.49 1.49 2.18
N ALA A 76 -14.64 1.00 2.62
CA ALA A 76 -15.55 0.19 1.82
C ALA A 76 -16.02 0.95 0.57
N TRP A 77 -16.53 2.17 0.75
CA TRP A 77 -16.97 3.00 -0.36
C TRP A 77 -15.83 3.27 -1.36
N HIS A 78 -14.67 3.67 -0.87
CA HIS A 78 -13.54 4.01 -1.74
C HIS A 78 -13.04 2.79 -2.53
N MET A 79 -12.99 1.59 -1.91
CA MET A 79 -12.61 0.38 -2.66
C MET A 79 -13.62 0.06 -3.76
N GLN A 80 -14.92 0.16 -3.49
CA GLN A 80 -15.96 -0.04 -4.49
C GLN A 80 -15.83 0.92 -5.68
N GLU A 81 -15.48 2.18 -5.41
CA GLU A 81 -15.33 3.17 -6.46
C GLU A 81 -14.06 2.98 -7.30
N ILE A 82 -12.91 2.72 -6.65
CA ILE A 82 -11.67 2.50 -7.39
C ILE A 82 -11.67 1.19 -8.17
N ALA A 83 -12.36 0.15 -7.69
CA ALA A 83 -12.52 -1.12 -8.40
C ALA A 83 -13.23 -0.97 -9.76
N LYS A 84 -14.08 0.05 -9.93
CA LYS A 84 -14.76 0.35 -11.21
C LYS A 84 -13.80 0.91 -12.27
N ILE A 85 -12.62 1.35 -11.89
CA ILE A 85 -11.63 1.98 -12.80
C ILE A 85 -10.78 0.93 -13.54
N ASP A 86 -10.85 -0.33 -13.12
CA ASP A 86 -10.14 -1.48 -13.70
C ASP A 86 -8.61 -1.25 -13.78
N CYS A 87 -7.99 -1.05 -12.62
CA CYS A 87 -6.54 -1.04 -12.47
C CYS A 87 -5.96 -2.46 -12.54
N ASP A 88 -4.65 -2.57 -12.77
CA ASP A 88 -3.96 -3.87 -12.81
C ASP A 88 -3.80 -4.50 -11.43
N GLY A 89 -3.85 -3.68 -10.38
CA GLY A 89 -3.85 -4.10 -8.98
C GLY A 89 -4.35 -3.00 -8.06
N TYR A 90 -4.51 -3.34 -6.78
CA TYR A 90 -5.03 -2.42 -5.77
C TYR A 90 -4.18 -2.44 -4.51
N ALA A 91 -3.78 -1.25 -4.07
CA ALA A 91 -3.08 -1.09 -2.81
C ALA A 91 -4.03 -0.63 -1.70
N ILE A 92 -3.70 -1.01 -0.47
CA ILE A 92 -4.34 -0.51 0.75
C ILE A 92 -3.31 0.40 1.42
N GLY A 93 -3.53 1.71 1.29
CA GLY A 93 -2.67 2.74 1.86
C GLY A 93 -3.26 3.37 3.12
N GLY A 94 -2.49 4.25 3.77
CA GLY A 94 -2.93 5.00 4.95
C GLY A 94 -3.23 4.15 6.18
N LEU A 95 -2.57 2.99 6.30
CA LEU A 95 -2.51 2.13 7.48
C LEU A 95 -1.05 1.99 7.94
N ALA A 96 -0.82 1.42 9.12
CA ALA A 96 0.50 1.38 9.77
C ALA A 96 1.11 2.79 10.01
N VAL A 97 0.25 3.77 10.28
CA VAL A 97 0.61 5.18 10.53
C VAL A 97 0.36 5.59 11.99
N GLY A 98 0.27 4.62 12.91
CA GLY A 98 0.14 4.83 14.34
C GLY A 98 -1.10 4.21 14.99
N GLU A 99 -2.00 3.60 14.23
CA GLU A 99 -3.12 2.83 14.76
C GLU A 99 -2.64 1.48 15.33
N PRO A 100 -3.40 0.87 16.27
CA PRO A 100 -3.18 -0.51 16.70
C PRO A 100 -3.29 -1.49 15.55
N ALA A 101 -2.55 -2.61 15.61
CA ALA A 101 -2.55 -3.62 14.55
C ALA A 101 -3.93 -4.23 14.31
N GLU A 102 -4.73 -4.38 15.36
CA GLU A 102 -6.10 -4.90 15.29
C GLU A 102 -7.00 -4.00 14.43
N ILE A 103 -6.85 -2.68 14.54
CA ILE A 103 -7.59 -1.72 13.71
C ILE A 103 -7.14 -1.84 12.24
N MET A 104 -5.83 -2.00 11.99
CA MET A 104 -5.33 -2.24 10.63
C MET A 104 -5.96 -3.52 10.05
N TYR A 105 -6.02 -4.61 10.80
CA TYR A 105 -6.62 -5.87 10.35
C TYR A 105 -8.12 -5.71 10.06
N GLU A 106 -8.85 -5.02 10.95
CA GLU A 106 -10.26 -4.70 10.73
C GLU A 106 -10.47 -3.94 9.43
N MET A 107 -9.63 -2.93 9.13
CA MET A 107 -9.74 -2.17 7.89
C MET A 107 -9.41 -3.01 6.65
N ILE A 108 -8.52 -3.99 6.74
CA ILE A 108 -8.26 -4.95 5.65
C ILE A 108 -9.50 -5.82 5.43
N ASP A 109 -10.10 -6.36 6.51
CA ASP A 109 -11.31 -7.19 6.44
C ASP A 109 -12.51 -6.40 5.85
N VAL A 110 -12.59 -5.11 6.11
CA VAL A 110 -13.61 -4.21 5.53
C VAL A 110 -13.42 -4.03 4.01
N VAL A 111 -12.18 -3.97 3.55
CA VAL A 111 -11.83 -3.71 2.15
C VAL A 111 -11.91 -4.98 1.29
N GLU A 112 -11.57 -6.13 1.87
CA GLU A 112 -11.42 -7.42 1.18
C GLU A 112 -12.63 -7.81 0.31
N PRO A 113 -13.88 -7.71 0.78
CA PRO A 113 -15.04 -8.11 -0.01
C PRO A 113 -15.27 -7.32 -1.30
N PHE A 114 -14.71 -6.12 -1.38
CA PHE A 114 -14.88 -5.20 -2.51
C PHE A 114 -13.67 -5.15 -3.44
N ALA A 115 -12.53 -5.67 -3.00
CA ALA A 115 -11.33 -5.76 -3.83
C ALA A 115 -11.49 -6.88 -4.85
N PRO A 116 -11.22 -6.64 -6.16
CA PRO A 116 -11.28 -7.68 -7.19
C PRO A 116 -10.34 -8.85 -6.85
N LYS A 117 -10.88 -10.07 -6.82
CA LYS A 117 -10.15 -11.27 -6.33
C LYS A 117 -9.05 -11.73 -7.28
N GLU A 118 -9.19 -11.44 -8.55
CA GLU A 118 -8.24 -11.77 -9.62
C GLU A 118 -7.11 -10.75 -9.79
N LYS A 119 -7.16 -9.66 -9.02
CA LYS A 119 -6.16 -8.60 -9.07
C LYS A 119 -5.27 -8.65 -7.82
N PRO A 120 -3.94 -8.40 -7.97
CA PRO A 120 -3.03 -8.38 -6.84
C PRO A 120 -3.37 -7.26 -5.83
N ARG A 121 -3.16 -7.56 -4.55
CA ARG A 121 -3.40 -6.66 -3.42
C ARG A 121 -2.11 -6.34 -2.70
N TYR A 122 -1.86 -5.08 -2.52
CA TYR A 122 -0.64 -4.55 -1.93
C TYR A 122 -0.93 -3.76 -0.65
N LEU A 123 -0.45 -4.24 0.50
CA LEU A 123 -0.54 -3.50 1.77
C LEU A 123 0.72 -2.67 1.97
N MET A 124 0.57 -1.35 1.90
CA MET A 124 1.68 -0.40 1.91
C MET A 124 2.26 -0.20 3.32
N GLY A 125 3.59 -0.22 3.42
CA GLY A 125 4.33 0.13 4.64
C GLY A 125 4.31 -0.89 5.76
N VAL A 126 3.86 -2.12 5.52
CA VAL A 126 3.70 -3.19 6.52
C VAL A 126 4.70 -4.33 6.26
N GLY A 127 5.36 -4.90 7.23
CA GLY A 127 5.36 -4.64 8.67
C GLY A 127 6.22 -5.65 9.42
N THR A 128 5.79 -6.00 10.62
CA THR A 128 6.40 -7.08 11.39
C THR A 128 6.07 -8.45 10.78
N PRO A 129 6.82 -9.54 11.11
CA PRO A 129 6.48 -10.88 10.62
C PRO A 129 5.04 -11.30 10.92
N SER A 130 4.52 -10.98 12.11
CA SER A 130 3.13 -11.27 12.49
C SER A 130 2.12 -10.46 11.64
N ASN A 131 2.39 -9.18 11.41
CA ASN A 131 1.51 -8.36 10.57
C ASN A 131 1.41 -8.90 9.14
N ILE A 132 2.53 -9.36 8.59
CA ILE A 132 2.56 -9.95 7.23
C ILE A 132 1.72 -11.22 7.18
N ILE A 133 1.89 -12.15 8.15
CA ILE A 133 1.12 -13.40 8.20
C ILE A 133 -0.39 -13.12 8.33
N GLU A 134 -0.77 -12.22 9.23
CA GLU A 134 -2.16 -11.82 9.43
C GLU A 134 -2.77 -11.15 8.19
N ALA A 135 -1.99 -10.33 7.48
CA ALA A 135 -2.46 -9.70 6.24
C ALA A 135 -2.56 -10.69 5.08
N VAL A 136 -1.61 -11.64 4.94
CA VAL A 136 -1.70 -12.73 3.95
C VAL A 136 -2.95 -13.59 4.19
N ALA A 137 -3.26 -13.91 5.45
CA ALA A 137 -4.48 -14.64 5.80
C ALA A 137 -5.77 -13.90 5.40
N ARG A 138 -5.69 -12.58 5.20
CA ARG A 138 -6.77 -11.69 4.72
C ARG A 138 -6.69 -11.36 3.23
N GLY A 139 -5.84 -12.09 2.47
CA GLY A 139 -5.77 -11.98 1.02
C GLY A 139 -4.85 -10.89 0.47
N VAL A 140 -3.88 -10.44 1.23
CA VAL A 140 -2.84 -9.51 0.74
C VAL A 140 -1.67 -10.28 0.11
N ASP A 141 -1.17 -9.81 -1.04
CA ASP A 141 -0.15 -10.47 -1.85
C ASP A 141 1.22 -9.78 -1.78
N PHE A 142 1.24 -8.44 -1.64
CA PHE A 142 2.45 -7.61 -1.73
C PHE A 142 2.64 -6.76 -0.49
N PHE A 143 3.90 -6.54 -0.14
CA PHE A 143 4.30 -5.73 1.01
C PHE A 143 5.57 -4.96 0.72
N ASP A 144 5.68 -3.78 1.32
CA ASP A 144 6.95 -3.09 1.52
C ASP A 144 7.08 -2.68 2.98
N CYS A 145 8.28 -2.62 3.52
CA CYS A 145 8.49 -2.11 4.85
C CYS A 145 9.92 -1.63 5.07
N VAL A 146 10.07 -0.44 5.61
CA VAL A 146 11.39 0.09 6.02
C VAL A 146 11.91 -0.56 7.32
N MET A 147 11.04 -1.24 8.08
CA MET A 147 11.36 -1.76 9.41
C MET A 147 12.55 -2.74 9.42
N PRO A 148 12.68 -3.72 8.52
CA PRO A 148 13.83 -4.62 8.52
C PRO A 148 15.16 -3.88 8.39
N ALA A 149 15.24 -2.94 7.43
CA ALA A 149 16.44 -2.14 7.22
C ALA A 149 16.69 -1.14 8.38
N ARG A 150 15.64 -0.55 8.93
CA ARG A 150 15.72 0.32 10.11
C ARG A 150 16.21 -0.45 11.32
N ASN A 151 15.65 -1.63 11.60
CA ASN A 151 16.04 -2.49 12.70
C ASN A 151 17.49 -2.96 12.56
N ALA A 152 17.90 -3.38 11.35
CA ALA A 152 19.27 -3.81 11.09
C ALA A 152 20.29 -2.71 11.41
N ARG A 153 20.00 -1.43 11.05
CA ARG A 153 20.86 -0.30 11.42
C ARG A 153 21.01 -0.09 12.94
N HIS A 154 20.07 -0.59 13.73
CA HIS A 154 20.08 -0.52 15.19
C HIS A 154 20.43 -1.85 15.84
N GLY A 155 20.97 -2.80 15.07
CA GLY A 155 21.37 -4.13 15.56
C GLY A 155 20.19 -4.99 16.03
N LYS A 156 18.99 -4.74 15.54
CA LYS A 156 17.78 -5.49 15.92
C LYS A 156 17.36 -6.43 14.79
N LEU A 157 17.23 -7.71 15.11
CA LEU A 157 16.88 -8.78 14.17
C LEU A 157 15.62 -9.52 14.63
N PHE A 158 14.79 -9.92 13.69
CA PHE A 158 13.73 -10.90 13.94
C PHE A 158 14.27 -12.31 13.75
N THR A 159 13.99 -13.20 14.69
CA THR A 159 14.38 -14.61 14.66
C THR A 159 13.18 -15.49 14.98
N TRP A 160 13.30 -16.79 14.76
CA TRP A 160 12.28 -17.76 15.12
C TRP A 160 11.97 -17.79 16.63
N SER A 161 12.93 -17.42 17.45
CA SER A 161 12.79 -17.38 18.91
C SER A 161 12.36 -16.02 19.46
N GLY A 162 12.08 -15.04 18.56
CA GLY A 162 11.74 -13.67 18.93
C GLY A 162 12.73 -12.64 18.39
N THR A 163 12.80 -11.49 19.04
CA THR A 163 13.70 -10.41 18.61
C THR A 163 15.06 -10.52 19.30
N LEU A 164 16.12 -10.53 18.50
CA LEU A 164 17.51 -10.44 18.98
C LEU A 164 18.00 -9.00 18.82
N THR A 165 18.61 -8.45 19.88
CA THR A 165 19.34 -7.18 19.80
C THR A 165 20.83 -7.45 19.94
N VAL A 166 21.59 -7.04 18.93
CA VAL A 166 23.04 -7.19 18.86
C VAL A 166 23.67 -5.94 19.42
N SER A 167 24.38 -6.06 20.57
CA SER A 167 25.25 -5.00 21.04
C SER A 167 26.66 -5.23 20.47
N TYR A 168 27.28 -4.22 19.92
CA TYR A 168 28.61 -4.28 19.29
C TYR A 168 29.75 -4.75 20.20
N THR A 169 29.53 -4.86 21.50
CA THR A 169 30.54 -5.20 22.48
C THR A 169 30.87 -6.71 22.59
N HIS A 170 30.11 -7.60 21.89
CA HIS A 170 30.27 -9.06 22.09
C HIS A 170 30.20 -9.90 20.81
N LEU A 171 30.17 -9.30 19.62
CA LEU A 171 30.31 -10.04 18.37
C LEU A 171 31.73 -9.89 17.82
N THR A 172 32.60 -10.76 18.23
CA THR A 172 33.74 -11.13 17.36
C THR A 172 33.15 -12.02 16.28
N LEU A 173 33.06 -11.50 15.08
CA LEU A 173 32.85 -12.36 13.91
C LEU A 173 34.02 -13.34 13.80
N PRO A 174 33.78 -14.62 13.51
CA PRO A 174 34.83 -15.58 13.25
C PRO A 174 35.67 -15.21 12.03
#